data_0dcd9ff8dfe61808824fa51e0875632d
#
_entry.id   0dcd9ff8dfe61808824fa51e0875632d
#
_cell.length_a   1.000
_cell.length_b   1.000
_cell.length_c   1.000
_cell.angle_alpha   90.00
_cell.angle_beta   90.00
_cell.angle_gamma   90.00
#
_symmetry.space_group_name_H-M   'P 1'
#
loop_
_entity.id
_entity.type
_entity.pdbx_description
1 polymer ?
#
loop_
_entity_poly.entity_id
_entity_poly.type
_entity_poly.pdbx_seq_one_letter_code
_entity_poly.pdbx_strand_id
1 'polypeptide(L)'
;MKPLLPGIWQWSWFSEEKQLDFNGLFLTVGEHKILVDPPPMTAEASTFIRRQGQLDYIIVTNRDHAREAGACQSDFRCQLQVPDVDAPQMDLKPSKTFKDGELLPGGLWVIHLQDQKSPGESALFLQQGKGVLIVGDALIGKPPGALSLLSPEKYADAAKAKAGLRRLLKYQFDAVLVG
;
A
#
# COMPACT_ATOMS: atom_id res chain seq x y z
N MET A 1 -11.40 -9.37 -9.18
CA MET A 1 -11.43 -8.34 -8.11
C MET A 1 -12.27 -8.85 -6.95
N LYS A 2 -11.66 -8.99 -5.77
CA LYS A 2 -12.30 -9.48 -4.54
C LYS A 2 -12.72 -8.29 -3.67
N PRO A 3 -14.00 -8.12 -3.33
CA PRO A 3 -14.41 -7.11 -2.36
C PRO A 3 -13.92 -7.48 -0.96
N LEU A 4 -13.33 -6.54 -0.24
CA LEU A 4 -12.87 -6.73 1.15
C LEU A 4 -13.76 -5.97 2.13
N LEU A 5 -13.99 -4.69 1.88
CA LEU A 5 -14.78 -3.76 2.69
C LEU A 5 -15.59 -2.85 1.74
N PRO A 6 -16.60 -2.13 2.22
CA PRO A 6 -17.29 -1.15 1.39
C PRO A 6 -16.32 -0.17 0.74
N GLY A 7 -16.34 -0.10 -0.60
CA GLY A 7 -15.44 0.76 -1.37
C GLY A 7 -13.97 0.29 -1.44
N ILE A 8 -13.63 -0.92 -1.00
CA ILE A 8 -12.28 -1.46 -1.06
C ILE A 8 -12.27 -2.84 -1.68
N TRP A 9 -11.48 -3.01 -2.75
CA TRP A 9 -11.29 -4.27 -3.48
C TRP A 9 -9.81 -4.60 -3.56
N GLN A 10 -9.52 -5.90 -3.70
CA GLN A 10 -8.18 -6.46 -3.86
C GLN A 10 -8.09 -7.27 -5.13
N TRP A 11 -6.92 -7.22 -5.77
CA TRP A 11 -6.47 -8.29 -6.67
C TRP A 11 -5.10 -8.74 -6.21
N SER A 12 -4.74 -9.96 -6.58
CA SER A 12 -3.46 -10.57 -6.20
C SER A 12 -2.73 -11.07 -7.44
N TRP A 13 -1.42 -11.04 -7.36
CA TRP A 13 -0.53 -11.66 -8.31
C TRP A 13 0.47 -12.53 -7.54
N PHE A 14 0.53 -13.83 -7.88
CA PHE A 14 1.45 -14.75 -7.22
C PHE A 14 2.86 -14.58 -7.75
N SER A 15 3.81 -14.26 -6.87
CA SER A 15 5.24 -14.20 -7.17
C SER A 15 5.87 -15.57 -6.97
N GLU A 16 6.23 -16.24 -8.06
CA GLU A 16 6.93 -17.53 -7.98
C GLU A 16 8.29 -17.40 -7.29
N GLU A 17 8.98 -16.29 -7.49
CA GLU A 17 10.27 -16.01 -6.84
C GLU A 17 10.14 -15.88 -5.32
N LYS A 18 9.12 -15.18 -4.85
CA LYS A 18 8.91 -14.92 -3.42
C LYS A 18 8.02 -15.95 -2.74
N GLN A 19 7.35 -16.82 -3.51
CA GLN A 19 6.36 -17.78 -3.00
C GLN A 19 5.29 -17.09 -2.13
N LEU A 20 4.80 -15.95 -2.60
CA LEU A 20 3.87 -15.07 -1.90
C LEU A 20 2.97 -14.34 -2.91
N ASP A 21 1.72 -14.12 -2.51
CA ASP A 21 0.83 -13.24 -3.24
C ASP A 21 1.18 -11.78 -2.97
N PHE A 22 1.36 -11.00 -4.04
CA PHE A 22 1.41 -9.55 -3.97
C PHE A 22 0.01 -9.01 -4.18
N ASN A 23 -0.46 -8.21 -3.23
CA ASN A 23 -1.78 -7.64 -3.28
C ASN A 23 -1.74 -6.18 -3.71
N GLY A 24 -2.67 -5.82 -4.59
CA GLY A 24 -3.00 -4.46 -4.90
C GLY A 24 -4.39 -4.13 -4.40
N LEU A 25 -4.59 -2.91 -3.94
CA LEU A 25 -5.89 -2.45 -3.49
C LEU A 25 -6.44 -1.39 -4.44
N PHE A 26 -7.74 -1.47 -4.71
CA PHE A 26 -8.49 -0.42 -5.37
C PHE A 26 -9.51 0.14 -4.38
N LEU A 27 -9.48 1.45 -4.17
CA LEU A 27 -10.33 2.15 -3.24
C LEU A 27 -11.22 3.15 -3.97
N THR A 28 -12.49 3.20 -3.59
CA THR A 28 -13.40 4.31 -3.91
C THR A 28 -13.76 5.00 -2.61
N VAL A 29 -13.14 6.14 -2.32
CA VAL A 29 -13.28 6.84 -1.04
C VAL A 29 -13.62 8.31 -1.31
N GLY A 30 -14.78 8.74 -0.85
CA GLY A 30 -15.33 10.03 -1.27
C GLY A 30 -15.51 10.07 -2.78
N GLU A 31 -14.98 11.10 -3.42
CA GLU A 31 -15.00 11.24 -4.89
C GLU A 31 -13.79 10.61 -5.58
N HIS A 32 -12.83 10.09 -4.82
CA HIS A 32 -11.54 9.62 -5.32
C HIS A 32 -11.51 8.11 -5.58
N LYS A 33 -10.84 7.74 -6.66
CA LYS A 33 -10.50 6.37 -7.05
C LYS A 33 -8.99 6.22 -6.97
N ILE A 34 -8.54 5.30 -6.13
CA ILE A 34 -7.14 5.19 -5.72
C ILE A 34 -6.68 3.74 -5.87
N LEU A 35 -5.51 3.53 -6.46
CA LEU A 35 -4.77 2.27 -6.34
C LEU A 35 -3.73 2.39 -5.23
N VAL A 36 -3.56 1.33 -4.46
CA VAL A 36 -2.46 1.22 -3.49
C VAL A 36 -1.63 -0.01 -3.84
N ASP A 37 -0.32 0.18 -3.97
CA ASP A 37 0.70 -0.86 -4.20
C ASP A 37 0.38 -1.82 -5.36
N PRO A 38 0.10 -1.34 -6.58
CA PRO A 38 -0.37 -2.18 -7.67
C PRO A 38 0.67 -3.23 -8.10
N PRO A 39 0.41 -4.54 -7.91
CA PRO A 39 1.19 -5.61 -8.54
C PRO A 39 0.81 -5.72 -10.02
N PRO A 40 1.40 -6.65 -10.80
CA PRO A 40 1.00 -6.89 -12.18
C PRO A 40 -0.51 -6.91 -12.36
N MET A 41 -0.98 -6.10 -13.32
CA MET A 41 -2.40 -5.88 -13.55
C MET A 41 -3.00 -7.04 -14.34
N THR A 42 -3.99 -7.71 -13.77
CA THR A 42 -4.76 -8.72 -14.53
C THR A 42 -5.77 -8.03 -15.44
N ALA A 43 -6.15 -8.71 -16.54
CA ALA A 43 -7.17 -8.23 -17.47
C ALA A 43 -8.51 -7.98 -16.75
N GLU A 44 -8.86 -8.84 -15.78
CA GLU A 44 -10.06 -8.68 -14.94
C GLU A 44 -9.97 -7.42 -14.08
N ALA A 45 -8.84 -7.20 -13.39
CA ALA A 45 -8.63 -6.03 -12.54
C ALA A 45 -8.69 -4.73 -13.36
N SER A 46 -7.97 -4.68 -14.48
CA SER A 46 -8.00 -3.53 -15.39
C SER A 46 -9.41 -3.22 -15.88
N THR A 47 -10.15 -4.23 -16.31
CA THR A 47 -11.54 -4.06 -16.80
C THR A 47 -12.44 -3.54 -15.67
N PHE A 48 -12.31 -4.10 -14.46
CA PHE A 48 -13.09 -3.68 -13.31
C PHE A 48 -12.83 -2.21 -12.97
N ILE A 49 -11.55 -1.82 -12.84
CA ILE A 49 -11.15 -0.45 -12.48
C ILE A 49 -11.64 0.54 -13.53
N ARG A 50 -11.47 0.25 -14.83
CA ARG A 50 -11.93 1.12 -15.91
C ARG A 50 -13.45 1.33 -15.91
N ARG A 51 -14.23 0.32 -15.52
CA ARG A 51 -15.68 0.44 -15.36
C ARG A 51 -16.09 1.36 -14.20
N GLN A 52 -15.24 1.57 -13.21
CA GLN A 52 -15.50 2.52 -12.12
C GLN A 52 -15.28 3.98 -12.55
N GLY A 53 -14.75 4.22 -13.74
CA GLY A 53 -14.45 5.55 -14.30
C GLY A 53 -12.97 5.91 -14.20
N GLN A 54 -12.67 7.22 -14.22
CA GLN A 54 -11.29 7.70 -14.20
C GLN A 54 -10.62 7.38 -12.87
N LEU A 55 -9.43 6.78 -12.94
CA LEU A 55 -8.55 6.61 -11.79
C LEU A 55 -7.86 7.94 -11.48
N ASP A 56 -7.85 8.37 -10.23
CA ASP A 56 -7.28 9.66 -9.84
C ASP A 56 -5.84 9.53 -9.34
N TYR A 57 -5.59 8.51 -8.50
CA TYR A 57 -4.31 8.38 -7.79
C TYR A 57 -3.80 6.95 -7.74
N ILE A 58 -2.49 6.85 -7.72
CA ILE A 58 -1.75 5.66 -7.27
C ILE A 58 -0.92 6.10 -6.07
N ILE A 59 -0.97 5.34 -4.98
CA ILE A 59 -0.18 5.55 -3.78
C ILE A 59 0.67 4.30 -3.57
N VAL A 60 1.97 4.49 -3.40
CA VAL A 60 2.93 3.42 -3.11
C VAL A 60 3.40 3.57 -1.68
N THR A 61 3.34 2.50 -0.89
CA THR A 61 3.65 2.54 0.55
C THR A 61 5.14 2.51 0.86
N ASN A 62 5.95 1.93 -0.03
CA ASN A 62 7.42 1.89 0.08
C ASN A 62 8.04 1.59 -1.30
N ARG A 63 9.36 1.74 -1.43
CA ARG A 63 10.07 1.56 -2.72
C ARG A 63 9.95 0.15 -3.31
N ASP A 64 9.86 -0.89 -2.48
CA ASP A 64 9.76 -2.27 -2.93
C ASP A 64 8.36 -2.60 -3.48
N HIS A 65 7.37 -1.77 -3.15
CA HIS A 65 6.00 -1.83 -3.67
C HIS A 65 5.76 -0.93 -4.90
N ALA A 66 6.83 -0.34 -5.47
CA ALA A 66 6.77 0.40 -6.73
C ALA A 66 6.21 -0.45 -7.89
N ARG A 67 6.60 -1.72 -7.96
CA ARG A 67 6.06 -2.78 -8.85
C ARG A 67 5.57 -2.22 -10.19
N GLU A 68 4.28 -2.30 -10.48
CA GLU A 68 3.67 -1.81 -11.73
C GLU A 68 3.13 -0.38 -11.64
N ALA A 69 3.47 0.38 -10.59
CA ALA A 69 2.92 1.72 -10.40
C ALA A 69 3.20 2.68 -11.58
N GLY A 70 4.38 2.60 -12.18
CA GLY A 70 4.74 3.42 -13.34
C GLY A 70 3.94 3.07 -14.60
N ALA A 71 3.76 1.77 -14.87
CA ALA A 71 2.92 1.30 -15.97
C ALA A 71 1.46 1.71 -15.76
N CYS A 72 0.93 1.50 -14.55
CA CYS A 72 -0.42 1.91 -14.18
C CYS A 72 -0.61 3.44 -14.30
N GLN A 73 0.38 4.23 -13.87
CA GLN A 73 0.34 5.69 -14.02
C GLN A 73 0.16 6.10 -15.48
N SER A 74 0.92 5.48 -16.37
CA SER A 74 0.86 5.75 -17.81
C SER A 74 -0.47 5.32 -18.43
N ASP A 75 -0.93 4.11 -18.10
CA ASP A 75 -2.14 3.51 -18.65
C ASP A 75 -3.43 4.21 -18.23
N PHE A 76 -3.49 4.63 -16.96
CA PHE A 76 -4.67 5.30 -16.40
C PHE A 76 -4.56 6.83 -16.43
N ARG A 77 -3.38 7.39 -16.75
CA ARG A 77 -3.10 8.84 -16.80
C ARG A 77 -3.48 9.53 -15.49
N CYS A 78 -3.07 8.96 -14.37
CA CYS A 78 -3.39 9.41 -13.03
C CYS A 78 -2.15 9.94 -12.29
N GLN A 79 -2.34 10.49 -11.10
CA GLN A 79 -1.25 10.98 -10.28
C GLN A 79 -0.61 9.85 -9.47
N LEU A 80 0.72 9.78 -9.45
CA LEU A 80 1.49 8.84 -8.62
C LEU A 80 2.07 9.58 -7.41
N GLN A 81 1.84 9.03 -6.22
CA GLN A 81 2.36 9.55 -4.96
C GLN A 81 3.16 8.47 -4.24
N VAL A 82 4.35 8.83 -3.75
CA VAL A 82 5.30 7.91 -3.11
C VAL A 82 5.92 8.55 -1.85
N PRO A 83 6.46 7.76 -0.91
CA PRO A 83 7.19 8.29 0.24
C PRO A 83 8.39 9.14 -0.19
N ASP A 84 8.57 10.31 0.39
CA ASP A 84 9.67 11.24 0.05
C ASP A 84 11.05 10.63 0.31
N VAL A 85 11.19 9.85 1.37
CA VAL A 85 12.43 9.16 1.73
C VAL A 85 12.86 8.13 0.70
N ASP A 86 11.91 7.42 0.10
CA ASP A 86 12.17 6.36 -0.87
C ASP A 86 12.26 6.88 -2.32
N ALA A 87 11.62 8.01 -2.61
CA ALA A 87 11.52 8.56 -3.96
C ALA A 87 12.85 8.66 -4.72
N PRO A 88 13.99 9.08 -4.10
CA PRO A 88 15.27 9.17 -4.80
C PRO A 88 15.85 7.83 -5.26
N GLN A 89 15.36 6.71 -4.72
CA GLN A 89 15.82 5.35 -5.02
C GLN A 89 14.83 4.56 -5.88
N MET A 90 13.72 5.18 -6.28
CA MET A 90 12.73 4.59 -7.15
C MET A 90 13.01 4.97 -8.61
N ASP A 91 12.95 4.01 -9.52
CA ASP A 91 12.94 4.27 -10.96
C ASP A 91 11.51 4.64 -11.42
N LEU A 92 10.97 5.69 -10.81
CA LEU A 92 9.64 6.22 -11.06
C LEU A 92 9.69 7.74 -11.16
N LYS A 93 8.70 8.31 -11.86
CA LYS A 93 8.47 9.76 -11.90
C LYS A 93 7.20 10.10 -11.14
N PRO A 94 7.24 10.22 -9.81
CA PRO A 94 6.06 10.53 -9.02
C PRO A 94 5.56 11.94 -9.34
N SER A 95 4.24 12.11 -9.31
CA SER A 95 3.60 13.43 -9.44
C SER A 95 3.77 14.24 -8.15
N LYS A 96 3.86 13.55 -7.00
CA LYS A 96 4.05 14.13 -5.67
C LYS A 96 4.74 13.12 -4.75
N THR A 97 5.50 13.59 -3.78
CA THR A 97 5.96 12.81 -2.62
C THR A 97 5.15 13.17 -1.39
N PHE A 98 5.11 12.28 -0.40
CA PHE A 98 4.44 12.51 0.87
C PHE A 98 5.33 12.16 2.07
N LYS A 99 4.96 12.71 3.22
CA LYS A 99 5.66 12.56 4.51
C LYS A 99 4.73 12.04 5.59
N ASP A 100 5.35 11.66 6.70
CA ASP A 100 4.65 11.32 7.92
C ASP A 100 3.63 12.39 8.33
N GLY A 101 2.44 11.94 8.74
CA GLY A 101 1.37 12.83 9.20
C GLY A 101 0.66 13.61 8.10
N GLU A 102 0.95 13.39 6.80
CA GLU A 102 0.18 14.00 5.73
C GLU A 102 -1.16 13.28 5.51
N LEU A 103 -2.17 14.06 5.16
CA LEU A 103 -3.46 13.58 4.70
C LEU A 103 -3.45 13.52 3.17
N LEU A 104 -3.54 12.31 2.61
CA LEU A 104 -3.59 12.07 1.18
C LEU A 104 -5.05 12.10 0.67
N PRO A 105 -5.25 12.14 -0.67
CA PRO A 105 -6.57 12.02 -1.26
C PRO A 105 -7.35 10.83 -0.71
N GLY A 106 -8.67 10.97 -0.61
CA GLY A 106 -9.55 9.96 -0.02
C GLY A 106 -9.49 9.89 1.50
N GLY A 107 -8.77 10.80 2.18
CA GLY A 107 -8.67 10.80 3.64
C GLY A 107 -7.70 9.76 4.20
N LEU A 108 -6.74 9.30 3.39
CA LEU A 108 -5.70 8.37 3.80
C LEU A 108 -4.62 9.11 4.59
N TRP A 109 -4.51 8.81 5.88
CA TRP A 109 -3.52 9.39 6.76
C TRP A 109 -2.21 8.61 6.72
N VAL A 110 -1.09 9.28 6.48
CA VAL A 110 0.23 8.65 6.38
C VAL A 110 0.82 8.43 7.77
N ILE A 111 1.28 7.21 8.02
CA ILE A 111 2.00 6.81 9.23
C ILE A 111 3.34 6.22 8.80
N HIS A 112 4.40 7.01 8.88
CA HIS A 112 5.74 6.51 8.59
C HIS A 112 6.21 5.54 9.68
N LEU A 113 6.75 4.40 9.27
CA LEU A 113 7.23 3.33 10.15
C LEU A 113 8.76 3.26 10.09
N GLN A 114 9.40 3.62 11.19
CA GLN A 114 10.87 3.64 11.29
C GLN A 114 11.46 2.23 11.41
N ASP A 115 12.74 2.12 11.03
CA ASP A 115 13.57 0.90 11.14
C ASP A 115 13.01 -0.30 10.34
N GLN A 116 12.12 -0.05 9.37
CA GLN A 116 11.60 -1.09 8.49
C GLN A 116 12.61 -1.45 7.38
N LYS A 117 12.29 -2.47 6.58
CA LYS A 117 13.10 -2.91 5.43
C LYS A 117 13.36 -1.76 4.45
N SER A 118 12.34 -0.98 4.15
CA SER A 118 12.45 0.25 3.36
C SER A 118 12.49 1.46 4.29
N PRO A 119 13.42 2.42 4.07
CA PRO A 119 13.47 3.65 4.88
C PRO A 119 12.20 4.50 4.80
N GLY A 120 11.46 4.45 3.69
CA GLY A 120 10.22 5.19 3.48
C GLY A 120 8.95 4.40 3.82
N GLU A 121 9.07 3.21 4.44
CA GLU A 121 7.91 2.37 4.77
C GLU A 121 6.81 3.16 5.47
N SER A 122 5.63 3.17 4.88
CA SER A 122 4.49 3.96 5.36
C SER A 122 3.23 3.10 5.39
N ALA A 123 2.55 3.09 6.52
CA ALA A 123 1.18 2.61 6.59
C ALA A 123 0.21 3.75 6.25
N LEU A 124 -0.94 3.40 5.70
CA LEU A 124 -2.03 4.33 5.43
C LEU A 124 -3.20 4.00 6.36
N PHE A 125 -3.69 4.98 7.08
CA PHE A 125 -4.87 4.83 7.92
C PHE A 125 -6.06 5.53 7.28
N LEU A 126 -7.15 4.78 7.11
CA LEU A 126 -8.43 5.28 6.62
C LEU A 126 -9.47 5.22 7.74
N GLN A 127 -10.03 6.39 8.08
CA GLN A 127 -11.13 6.48 9.06
C GLN A 127 -12.45 6.06 8.39
N GLN A 128 -12.64 4.76 8.22
CA GLN A 128 -13.86 4.15 7.72
C GLN A 128 -14.34 3.08 8.70
N GLY A 129 -15.60 3.14 9.12
CA GLY A 129 -16.11 2.27 10.19
C GLY A 129 -15.31 2.49 11.49
N LYS A 130 -14.69 1.44 12.00
CA LYS A 130 -13.80 1.52 13.17
C LYS A 130 -12.34 1.82 12.81
N GLY A 131 -12.05 1.98 11.54
CA GLY A 131 -10.73 2.26 11.00
C GLY A 131 -10.11 1.08 10.25
N VAL A 132 -9.39 1.40 9.17
CA VAL A 132 -8.68 0.45 8.31
C VAL A 132 -7.23 0.86 8.21
N LEU A 133 -6.31 -0.05 8.51
CA LEU A 133 -4.89 0.10 8.22
C LEU A 133 -4.54 -0.63 6.93
N ILE A 134 -3.80 0.04 6.05
CA ILE A 134 -3.17 -0.54 4.87
C ILE A 134 -1.68 -0.50 5.12
N VAL A 135 -1.02 -1.65 5.04
CA VAL A 135 0.41 -1.78 5.29
C VAL A 135 1.12 -2.46 4.13
N GLY A 136 2.32 -2.02 3.84
CA GLY A 136 3.20 -2.65 2.87
C GLY A 136 4.00 -3.81 3.49
N ASP A 137 5.33 -3.74 3.40
CA ASP A 137 6.25 -4.76 3.90
C ASP A 137 6.36 -4.81 5.45
N ALA A 138 5.79 -3.84 6.16
CA ALA A 138 5.83 -3.80 7.62
C ALA A 138 5.14 -5.00 8.27
N LEU A 139 4.11 -5.56 7.62
CA LEU A 139 3.41 -6.78 8.02
C LEU A 139 3.01 -7.58 6.79
N ILE A 140 3.13 -8.89 6.87
CA ILE A 140 2.70 -9.82 5.81
C ILE A 140 1.64 -10.80 6.33
N GLY A 141 0.73 -11.21 5.44
CA GLY A 141 -0.35 -12.17 5.72
C GLY A 141 0.10 -13.62 5.60
N LYS A 142 1.22 -14.00 6.23
CA LYS A 142 1.76 -15.37 6.16
C LYS A 142 2.13 -15.88 7.56
N PRO A 143 1.68 -17.05 8.02
CA PRO A 143 0.74 -17.94 7.31
C PRO A 143 -0.67 -17.35 7.18
N PRO A 144 -1.54 -17.92 6.31
CA PRO A 144 -2.91 -17.42 6.16
C PRO A 144 -3.65 -17.35 7.50
N GLY A 145 -4.36 -16.23 7.72
CA GLY A 145 -5.07 -15.96 8.97
C GLY A 145 -4.21 -15.36 10.09
N ALA A 146 -2.93 -15.08 9.84
CA ALA A 146 -2.04 -14.43 10.79
C ALA A 146 -1.28 -13.27 10.14
N LEU A 147 -0.83 -12.33 10.96
CA LEU A 147 0.11 -11.30 10.56
C LEU A 147 1.50 -11.64 11.10
N SER A 148 2.52 -11.49 10.28
CA SER A 148 3.91 -11.69 10.69
C SER A 148 4.83 -10.58 10.14
N LEU A 149 6.01 -10.48 10.71
CA LEU A 149 7.11 -9.70 10.16
C LEU A 149 7.77 -10.47 9.01
N LEU A 150 8.50 -9.77 8.18
CA LEU A 150 9.48 -10.38 7.30
C LEU A 150 10.57 -11.08 8.14
N SER A 151 11.33 -11.96 7.51
CA SER A 151 12.44 -12.64 8.18
C SER A 151 13.50 -11.63 8.70
N PRO A 152 14.12 -11.91 9.86
CA PRO A 152 14.97 -10.95 10.58
C PRO A 152 16.10 -10.33 9.75
N GLU A 153 16.64 -11.07 8.79
CA GLU A 153 17.72 -10.61 7.89
C GLU A 153 17.29 -9.50 6.92
N LYS A 154 15.99 -9.22 6.83
CA LYS A 154 15.45 -8.12 6.02
C LYS A 154 15.55 -6.75 6.71
N TYR A 155 15.91 -6.73 7.99
CA TYR A 155 15.98 -5.52 8.78
C TYR A 155 17.42 -5.25 9.21
N ALA A 156 17.80 -3.98 9.34
CA ALA A 156 19.05 -3.62 9.98
C ALA A 156 19.01 -3.95 11.48
N ASP A 157 17.85 -3.82 12.12
CA ASP A 157 17.57 -4.18 13.50
C ASP A 157 16.10 -4.62 13.63
N ALA A 158 15.86 -5.92 13.66
CA ALA A 158 14.52 -6.49 13.72
C ALA A 158 13.77 -6.14 15.02
N ALA A 159 14.49 -5.91 16.13
CA ALA A 159 13.87 -5.51 17.40
C ALA A 159 13.34 -4.08 17.33
N LYS A 160 14.10 -3.16 16.71
CA LYS A 160 13.66 -1.79 16.46
C LYS A 160 12.50 -1.75 15.49
N ALA A 161 12.57 -2.50 14.38
CA ALA A 161 11.49 -2.62 13.41
C ALA A 161 10.17 -3.05 14.10
N LYS A 162 10.23 -4.10 14.92
CA LYS A 162 9.08 -4.55 15.72
C LYS A 162 8.58 -3.48 16.70
N ALA A 163 9.49 -2.76 17.36
CA ALA A 163 9.11 -1.70 18.26
C ALA A 163 8.43 -0.53 17.53
N GLY A 164 8.89 -0.20 16.31
CA GLY A 164 8.32 0.84 15.44
C GLY A 164 6.85 0.60 15.11
N LEU A 165 6.43 -0.66 14.99
CA LEU A 165 5.02 -1.01 14.72
C LEU A 165 4.06 -0.60 15.83
N ARG A 166 4.55 -0.41 17.06
CA ARG A 166 3.69 0.09 18.17
C ARG A 166 3.05 1.44 17.88
N ARG A 167 3.62 2.18 16.93
CA ARG A 167 3.04 3.43 16.45
C ARG A 167 1.63 3.23 15.88
N LEU A 168 1.37 2.10 15.22
CA LEU A 168 0.05 1.76 14.68
C LEU A 168 -1.01 1.63 15.77
N LEU A 169 -0.64 1.20 16.97
CA LEU A 169 -1.55 1.04 18.12
C LEU A 169 -2.10 2.36 18.67
N LYS A 170 -1.61 3.51 18.19
CA LYS A 170 -2.17 4.83 18.51
C LYS A 170 -3.47 5.12 17.74
N TYR A 171 -3.78 4.30 16.73
CA TYR A 171 -4.98 4.43 15.91
C TYR A 171 -5.98 3.34 16.27
N GLN A 172 -7.26 3.67 16.23
CA GLN A 172 -8.33 2.67 16.41
C GLN A 172 -8.66 2.07 15.05
N PHE A 173 -8.53 0.77 14.90
CA PHE A 173 -8.85 0.04 13.67
C PHE A 173 -9.34 -1.37 14.01
N ASP A 174 -10.14 -1.95 13.12
CA ASP A 174 -10.58 -3.34 13.20
C ASP A 174 -10.24 -4.15 11.92
N ALA A 175 -9.62 -3.50 10.94
CA ALA A 175 -9.15 -4.15 9.74
C ALA A 175 -7.69 -3.75 9.43
N VAL A 176 -6.89 -4.75 9.01
CA VAL A 176 -5.54 -4.57 8.48
C VAL A 176 -5.49 -5.23 7.11
N LEU A 177 -5.14 -4.45 6.09
CA LEU A 177 -4.95 -4.89 4.71
C LEU A 177 -3.47 -4.90 4.41
N VAL A 178 -2.96 -5.99 3.82
CA VAL A 178 -1.54 -6.16 3.51
C VAL A 178 -1.28 -6.15 2.00
N GLY A 179 -0.14 -5.57 1.58
CA GLY A 179 0.28 -5.40 0.20
C GLY A 179 0.85 -6.66 -0.50
#